data_cac69c5c5245807b6e8160130bedd3dd
#
_entry.id   cac69c5c5245807b6e8160130bedd3dd
#
_cell.length_a   1.000
_cell.length_b   1.000
_cell.length_c   1.000
_cell.angle_alpha   90.00
_cell.angle_beta   90.00
_cell.angle_gamma   90.00
#
_symmetry.space_group_name_H-M   'P 1'
#
loop_
_entity.id
_entity.type
_entity.pdbx_description
1 polymer ?
#
loop_
_entity_poly.entity_id
_entity_poly.type
_entity_poly.pdbx_seq_one_letter_code
_entity_poly.pdbx_strand_id
1 'polypeptide(L)'
;MMTMMMMSSSDRKKVRMNFLAMYLSSMRAAKPDGFGFHIHLAESQEDEWDSLYKYGMRCGERLYKHGILGDRTITAHCVHINRRETEYLKETNTWISHQPRSNMNNAVGAAQVESMLDDGMKVCLGNDGFTFDMWTEWKFAYFLQKVIHRDPRRMNGYDVMKMAAYNNAALAGQAFGYGNKFGKIVPDAPADLIMVDFQPFTDFNAGNLPWQIIFGWSESMITDTICDGKFLMRNRVLTTIDEAAVTAHSLEVYPRVWAKYHEYCDKEG
;
A
#
# COMPACT_ATOMS: atom_id res chain seq x y z
N MET A 1 18.09 48.23 -9.19
CA MET A 1 19.13 47.43 -9.84
C MET A 1 19.46 46.25 -8.94
N MET A 2 18.78 45.13 -9.16
CA MET A 2 18.88 43.93 -8.29
C MET A 2 19.94 43.02 -8.90
N THR A 3 21.11 42.97 -8.28
CA THR A 3 22.23 42.12 -8.74
C THR A 3 21.86 40.66 -8.57
N MET A 4 21.57 39.99 -9.67
CA MET A 4 21.32 38.54 -9.69
C MET A 4 22.65 37.79 -9.50
N MET A 5 22.97 37.42 -8.27
CA MET A 5 24.11 36.57 -7.98
C MET A 5 23.89 35.21 -8.65
N MET A 6 24.73 34.88 -9.65
CA MET A 6 24.78 33.52 -10.22
C MET A 6 25.35 32.56 -9.18
N MET A 7 24.50 31.80 -8.54
CA MET A 7 24.91 30.70 -7.66
C MET A 7 25.55 29.58 -8.47
N SER A 8 26.65 29.02 -8.00
CA SER A 8 27.31 27.86 -8.59
C SER A 8 26.38 26.62 -8.54
N SER A 9 26.66 25.59 -9.34
CA SER A 9 25.88 24.34 -9.32
C SER A 9 25.97 23.66 -7.96
N SER A 10 27.09 23.80 -7.23
CA SER A 10 27.28 23.27 -5.89
C SER A 10 26.45 24.04 -4.85
N ASP A 11 26.32 25.35 -4.98
CA ASP A 11 25.52 26.19 -4.07
C ASP A 11 24.02 25.96 -4.27
N ARG A 12 23.57 25.75 -5.51
CA ARG A 12 22.19 25.37 -5.80
C ARG A 12 21.82 24.01 -5.21
N LYS A 13 22.73 23.04 -5.22
CA LYS A 13 22.54 21.74 -4.54
C LYS A 13 22.43 21.90 -3.02
N LYS A 14 23.31 22.69 -2.40
CA LYS A 14 23.28 22.98 -0.94
C LYS A 14 21.98 23.68 -0.52
N VAL A 15 21.52 24.66 -1.28
CA VAL A 15 20.25 25.36 -1.00
C VAL A 15 19.06 24.42 -1.11
N ARG A 16 19.00 23.57 -2.13
CA ARG A 16 17.92 22.57 -2.29
C ARG A 16 17.94 21.52 -1.18
N MET A 17 19.11 21.03 -0.78
CA MET A 17 19.26 20.10 0.35
C MET A 17 18.75 20.72 1.66
N ASN A 18 19.07 21.98 1.92
CA ASN A 18 18.60 22.68 3.12
C ASN A 18 17.08 22.90 3.12
N PHE A 19 16.48 23.23 1.98
CA PHE A 19 15.02 23.38 1.86
C PHE A 19 14.28 22.08 2.13
N LEU A 20 14.75 20.95 1.60
CA LEU A 20 14.13 19.65 1.83
C LEU A 20 14.31 19.18 3.27
N ALA A 21 15.53 19.31 3.83
CA ALA A 21 15.79 19.01 5.23
C ALA A 21 14.84 19.78 6.15
N MET A 22 14.65 21.07 5.86
CA MET A 22 13.72 21.93 6.58
C MET A 22 12.26 21.46 6.39
N TYR A 23 11.85 21.06 5.18
CA TYR A 23 10.50 20.59 4.89
C TYR A 23 10.19 19.28 5.63
N LEU A 24 11.04 18.25 5.51
CA LEU A 24 10.87 16.98 6.20
C LEU A 24 10.94 17.13 7.73
N SER A 25 11.83 17.98 8.23
CA SER A 25 11.91 18.29 9.65
C SER A 25 10.66 19.02 10.16
N SER A 26 10.10 19.93 9.35
CA SER A 26 8.84 20.61 9.66
C SER A 26 7.65 19.64 9.65
N MET A 27 7.57 18.74 8.70
CA MET A 27 6.56 17.68 8.68
C MET A 27 6.65 16.80 9.93
N ARG A 28 7.86 16.40 10.31
CA ARG A 28 8.09 15.63 11.54
C ARG A 28 7.66 16.40 12.78
N ALA A 29 7.99 17.68 12.88
CA ALA A 29 7.63 18.53 14.01
C ALA A 29 6.12 18.81 14.09
N ALA A 30 5.44 18.88 12.94
CA ALA A 30 3.98 19.10 12.88
C ALA A 30 3.17 17.81 13.08
N LYS A 31 3.82 16.63 13.06
CA LYS A 31 3.14 15.35 13.26
C LYS A 31 2.63 15.23 14.69
N PRO A 32 1.33 14.99 14.93
CA PRO A 32 0.82 14.74 16.27
C PRO A 32 1.46 13.51 16.91
N ASP A 33 1.54 13.49 18.23
CA ASP A 33 2.02 12.34 18.97
C ASP A 33 1.13 11.10 18.70
N GLY A 34 1.76 9.95 18.59
CA GLY A 34 1.07 8.69 18.30
C GLY A 34 0.74 8.44 16.83
N PHE A 35 1.03 9.37 15.91
CA PHE A 35 0.85 9.18 14.46
C PHE A 35 2.16 8.82 13.76
N GLY A 36 2.08 8.24 12.58
CA GLY A 36 3.17 7.98 11.64
C GLY A 36 2.92 8.70 10.31
N PHE A 37 3.64 8.28 9.29
CA PHE A 37 3.48 8.76 7.92
C PHE A 37 2.99 7.63 7.04
N HIS A 38 2.31 7.97 5.96
CA HIS A 38 2.03 7.05 4.86
C HIS A 38 2.61 7.67 3.60
N ILE A 39 3.61 7.01 2.98
CA ILE A 39 4.42 7.58 1.91
C ILE A 39 4.86 6.51 0.90
N HIS A 40 4.86 6.86 -0.39
CA HIS A 40 5.50 6.04 -1.42
C HIS A 40 7.01 6.05 -1.24
N LEU A 41 7.64 4.89 -1.42
CA LEU A 41 9.09 4.73 -1.31
C LEU A 41 9.63 3.88 -2.45
N ALA A 42 10.43 4.53 -3.31
CA ALA A 42 11.17 3.87 -4.37
C ALA A 42 10.27 2.92 -5.19
N GLU A 43 9.14 3.43 -5.67
CA GLU A 43 8.23 2.67 -6.54
C GLU A 43 8.90 2.42 -7.88
N SER A 44 9.43 3.49 -8.50
CA SER A 44 10.17 3.42 -9.75
C SER A 44 11.68 3.64 -9.54
N GLN A 45 12.47 3.23 -10.52
CA GLN A 45 13.92 3.49 -10.50
C GLN A 45 14.21 5.00 -10.63
N GLU A 46 13.32 5.75 -11.28
CA GLU A 46 13.41 7.20 -11.44
C GLU A 46 13.35 7.92 -10.10
N ASP A 47 12.58 7.43 -9.13
CA ASP A 47 12.50 7.99 -7.77
C ASP A 47 13.90 8.02 -7.14
N GLU A 48 14.64 6.92 -7.28
CA GLU A 48 16.00 6.81 -6.75
C GLU A 48 16.98 7.70 -7.48
N TRP A 49 16.92 7.75 -8.82
CA TRP A 49 17.78 8.61 -9.62
C TRP A 49 17.54 10.08 -9.32
N ASP A 50 16.28 10.50 -9.24
CA ASP A 50 15.91 11.88 -8.91
C ASP A 50 16.38 12.27 -7.49
N SER A 51 16.20 11.35 -6.53
CA SER A 51 16.65 11.54 -5.16
C SER A 51 18.18 11.67 -5.06
N LEU A 52 18.92 10.79 -5.73
CA LEU A 52 20.38 10.86 -5.79
C LEU A 52 20.86 12.13 -6.48
N TYR A 53 20.23 12.51 -7.60
CA TYR A 53 20.58 13.73 -8.34
C TYR A 53 20.33 15.00 -7.52
N LYS A 54 19.18 15.10 -6.89
CA LYS A 54 18.75 16.32 -6.17
C LYS A 54 19.42 16.44 -4.80
N TYR A 55 19.58 15.31 -4.08
CA TYR A 55 19.91 15.32 -2.66
C TYR A 55 21.18 14.53 -2.32
N GLY A 56 21.78 13.79 -3.27
CA GLY A 56 22.95 12.95 -3.03
C GLY A 56 22.68 11.76 -2.12
N MET A 57 21.43 11.40 -1.91
CA MET A 57 20.98 10.31 -1.04
C MET A 57 19.86 9.52 -1.71
N ARG A 58 19.78 8.23 -1.42
CA ARG A 58 18.66 7.38 -1.83
C ARG A 58 17.40 7.72 -1.04
N CYS A 59 16.24 7.32 -1.55
CA CYS A 59 14.94 7.67 -0.98
C CYS A 59 14.79 7.22 0.47
N GLY A 60 15.08 5.95 0.77
CA GLY A 60 14.97 5.39 2.12
C GLY A 60 15.98 5.98 3.09
N GLU A 61 17.23 6.22 2.65
CA GLU A 61 18.24 6.90 3.47
C GLU A 61 17.79 8.29 3.88
N ARG A 62 17.18 9.03 2.96
CA ARG A 62 16.65 10.37 3.21
C ARG A 62 15.54 10.35 4.25
N LEU A 63 14.58 9.43 4.13
CA LEU A 63 13.49 9.27 5.10
C LEU A 63 14.02 8.87 6.48
N TYR A 64 14.98 7.96 6.53
CA TYR A 64 15.64 7.53 7.77
C TYR A 64 16.33 8.68 8.48
N LYS A 65 17.19 9.43 7.78
CA LYS A 65 17.94 10.58 8.34
C LYS A 65 17.05 11.68 8.88
N HIS A 66 15.88 11.87 8.29
CA HIS A 66 14.92 12.89 8.75
C HIS A 66 13.91 12.36 9.78
N GLY A 67 14.04 11.10 10.22
CA GLY A 67 13.17 10.51 11.24
C GLY A 67 11.71 10.39 10.80
N ILE A 68 11.48 10.15 9.51
CA ILE A 68 10.16 9.88 8.94
C ILE A 68 9.78 8.40 9.12
N LEU A 69 10.77 7.49 9.05
CA LEU A 69 10.56 6.07 9.30
C LEU A 69 10.27 5.82 10.79
N GLY A 70 9.48 4.81 11.08
CA GLY A 70 9.10 4.45 12.44
C GLY A 70 7.98 3.40 12.48
N ASP A 71 7.70 2.88 13.66
CA ASP A 71 6.77 1.77 13.91
C ASP A 71 5.29 2.05 13.53
N ARG A 72 4.94 3.32 13.32
CA ARG A 72 3.62 3.79 12.85
C ARG A 72 3.64 4.33 11.43
N THR A 73 4.79 4.30 10.76
CA THR A 73 4.94 4.73 9.37
C THR A 73 4.69 3.56 8.42
N ILE A 74 4.00 3.83 7.32
CA ILE A 74 3.75 2.90 6.23
C ILE A 74 4.51 3.41 5.00
N THR A 75 5.37 2.57 4.43
CA THR A 75 6.03 2.82 3.14
C THR A 75 5.41 1.93 2.08
N ALA A 76 4.85 2.55 1.02
CA ALA A 76 4.25 1.81 -0.09
C ALA A 76 5.29 1.44 -1.15
N HIS A 77 5.06 0.33 -1.83
CA HIS A 77 5.83 -0.26 -2.93
C HIS A 77 7.19 -0.83 -2.54
N CYS A 78 8.17 -0.02 -2.19
CA CYS A 78 9.54 -0.44 -1.82
C CYS A 78 10.20 -1.35 -2.88
N VAL A 79 9.95 -1.08 -4.18
CA VAL A 79 10.41 -1.93 -5.30
C VAL A 79 11.92 -1.82 -5.49
N HIS A 80 12.44 -0.59 -5.51
CA HIS A 80 13.82 -0.28 -5.85
C HIS A 80 14.70 0.05 -4.65
N ILE A 81 14.27 -0.29 -3.42
CA ILE A 81 15.12 -0.15 -2.24
C ILE A 81 16.29 -1.13 -2.29
N ASN A 82 17.43 -0.71 -1.78
CA ASN A 82 18.59 -1.57 -1.63
C ASN A 82 18.66 -2.19 -0.21
N ARG A 83 19.66 -3.08 -0.01
CA ARG A 83 19.85 -3.75 1.29
C ARG A 83 19.97 -2.77 2.47
N ARG A 84 20.68 -1.65 2.29
CA ARG A 84 20.84 -0.66 3.37
C ARG A 84 19.54 0.01 3.73
N GLU A 85 18.71 0.33 2.74
CA GLU A 85 17.38 0.89 2.97
C GLU A 85 16.44 -0.13 3.62
N THR A 86 16.54 -1.41 3.26
CA THR A 86 15.84 -2.51 3.94
C THR A 86 16.24 -2.58 5.42
N GLU A 87 17.54 -2.43 5.74
CA GLU A 87 18.02 -2.37 7.12
C GLU A 87 17.40 -1.18 7.89
N TYR A 88 17.30 0.00 7.29
CA TYR A 88 16.64 1.15 7.91
C TYR A 88 15.17 0.90 8.23
N LEU A 89 14.42 0.29 7.30
CA LEU A 89 13.03 -0.07 7.53
C LEU A 89 12.88 -1.09 8.67
N LYS A 90 13.79 -2.07 8.73
CA LYS A 90 13.83 -3.09 9.78
C LYS A 90 14.18 -2.48 11.15
N GLU A 91 15.25 -1.68 11.24
CA GLU A 91 15.69 -0.99 12.47
C GLU A 91 14.61 -0.10 13.06
N THR A 92 13.85 0.60 12.20
CA THR A 92 12.78 1.50 12.61
C THR A 92 11.43 0.82 12.79
N ASN A 93 11.37 -0.50 12.51
CA ASN A 93 10.14 -1.31 12.59
C ASN A 93 8.99 -0.74 11.71
N THR A 94 9.34 -0.14 10.58
CA THR A 94 8.42 0.50 9.63
C THR A 94 7.58 -0.55 8.90
N TRP A 95 6.29 -0.24 8.66
CA TRP A 95 5.39 -1.06 7.86
C TRP A 95 5.69 -0.88 6.37
N ILE A 96 5.61 -1.97 5.62
CA ILE A 96 5.75 -1.99 4.16
C ILE A 96 4.41 -2.43 3.57
N SER A 97 3.86 -1.66 2.64
CA SER A 97 2.67 -2.03 1.89
C SER A 97 3.06 -2.47 0.47
N HIS A 98 2.92 -3.76 0.18
CA HIS A 98 3.16 -4.33 -1.14
C HIS A 98 1.95 -4.11 -2.05
N GLN A 99 2.18 -3.64 -3.29
CA GLN A 99 1.14 -3.24 -4.25
C GLN A 99 1.33 -4.01 -5.57
N PRO A 100 1.10 -5.33 -5.63
CA PRO A 100 1.49 -6.14 -6.79
C PRO A 100 0.82 -5.71 -8.09
N ARG A 101 -0.49 -5.46 -8.11
CA ARG A 101 -1.20 -5.03 -9.33
C ARG A 101 -0.68 -3.70 -9.85
N SER A 102 -0.52 -2.72 -8.97
CA SER A 102 -0.01 -1.40 -9.32
C SER A 102 1.40 -1.49 -9.89
N ASN A 103 2.30 -2.19 -9.20
CA ASN A 103 3.67 -2.38 -9.66
C ASN A 103 3.75 -3.05 -11.04
N MET A 104 2.87 -4.04 -11.30
CA MET A 104 2.77 -4.70 -12.60
C MET A 104 2.20 -3.78 -13.68
N ASN A 105 1.14 -3.02 -13.35
CA ASN A 105 0.51 -2.09 -14.30
C ASN A 105 1.48 -0.98 -14.73
N ASN A 106 2.23 -0.44 -13.78
CA ASN A 106 3.21 0.61 -14.01
C ASN A 106 4.54 0.08 -14.56
N ALA A 107 4.68 -1.25 -14.68
CA ALA A 107 5.88 -1.94 -15.14
C ALA A 107 7.16 -1.55 -14.36
N VAL A 108 7.02 -1.17 -13.10
CA VAL A 108 8.13 -0.72 -12.24
C VAL A 108 8.96 -1.86 -11.67
N GLY A 109 8.47 -3.08 -11.73
CA GLY A 109 9.13 -4.27 -11.19
C GLY A 109 8.42 -4.86 -9.97
N ALA A 110 9.13 -5.60 -9.14
CA ALA A 110 8.55 -6.23 -7.94
C ALA A 110 9.49 -6.12 -6.74
N ALA A 111 8.91 -5.74 -5.60
CA ALA A 111 9.61 -5.71 -4.33
C ALA A 111 10.03 -7.13 -3.88
N GLN A 112 11.15 -7.23 -3.16
CA GLN A 112 11.70 -8.50 -2.65
C GLN A 112 10.98 -8.94 -1.37
N VAL A 113 9.66 -9.09 -1.45
CA VAL A 113 8.80 -9.27 -0.27
C VAL A 113 9.05 -10.56 0.51
N GLU A 114 9.47 -11.64 -0.15
CA GLU A 114 9.80 -12.89 0.57
C GLU A 114 11.00 -12.69 1.49
N SER A 115 12.09 -12.08 0.98
CA SER A 115 13.26 -11.79 1.82
C SER A 115 12.91 -10.88 2.99
N MET A 116 12.02 -9.90 2.78
CA MET A 116 11.54 -9.03 3.87
C MET A 116 10.73 -9.81 4.91
N LEU A 117 9.87 -10.75 4.49
CA LEU A 117 9.09 -11.61 5.39
C LEU A 117 9.98 -12.58 6.17
N ASP A 118 11.00 -13.16 5.51
CA ASP A 118 12.00 -14.04 6.12
C ASP A 118 12.82 -13.29 7.17
N ASP A 119 13.14 -12.02 6.91
CA ASP A 119 13.79 -11.11 7.83
C ASP A 119 12.87 -10.63 8.99
N GLY A 120 11.64 -11.09 9.05
CA GLY A 120 10.66 -10.74 10.08
C GLY A 120 10.09 -9.33 9.96
N MET A 121 10.21 -8.68 8.80
CA MET A 121 9.69 -7.35 8.58
C MET A 121 8.16 -7.35 8.43
N LYS A 122 7.55 -6.23 8.72
CA LYS A 122 6.10 -6.01 8.67
C LYS A 122 5.64 -5.68 7.26
N VAL A 123 5.43 -6.69 6.43
CA VAL A 123 4.92 -6.52 5.06
C VAL A 123 3.42 -6.77 5.03
N CYS A 124 2.68 -5.77 4.59
CA CYS A 124 1.23 -5.78 4.35
C CYS A 124 0.93 -5.88 2.85
N LEU A 125 -0.32 -6.14 2.50
CA LEU A 125 -0.82 -6.15 1.13
C LEU A 125 -1.81 -5.01 0.94
N GLY A 126 -1.62 -4.20 -0.10
CA GLY A 126 -2.50 -3.10 -0.49
C GLY A 126 -2.86 -3.16 -1.97
N ASN A 127 -3.85 -2.37 -2.40
CA ASN A 127 -4.41 -2.39 -3.75
C ASN A 127 -4.10 -1.15 -4.60
N ASP A 128 -3.60 -0.08 -3.98
CA ASP A 128 -3.33 1.19 -4.66
C ASP A 128 -4.57 1.73 -5.43
N GLY A 129 -4.41 2.20 -6.67
CA GLY A 129 -5.46 2.76 -7.50
C GLY A 129 -6.40 1.75 -8.17
N PHE A 130 -6.35 0.47 -7.80
CA PHE A 130 -7.21 -0.58 -8.33
C PHE A 130 -8.49 -0.78 -7.50
N THR A 131 -9.36 -1.67 -7.98
CA THR A 131 -10.57 -2.06 -7.24
C THR A 131 -10.22 -2.62 -5.86
N PHE A 132 -11.17 -2.50 -4.91
CA PHE A 132 -10.98 -2.98 -3.53
C PHE A 132 -11.03 -4.52 -3.40
N ASP A 133 -10.97 -5.26 -4.50
CA ASP A 133 -10.86 -6.70 -4.52
C ASP A 133 -9.47 -7.16 -4.05
N MET A 134 -9.37 -7.42 -2.76
CA MET A 134 -8.13 -7.87 -2.14
C MET A 134 -7.78 -9.33 -2.48
N TRP A 135 -8.73 -10.17 -2.91
CA TRP A 135 -8.40 -11.55 -3.32
C TRP A 135 -7.70 -11.60 -4.67
N THR A 136 -7.98 -10.64 -5.53
CA THR A 136 -7.17 -10.43 -6.74
C THR A 136 -5.75 -9.98 -6.37
N GLU A 137 -5.55 -9.12 -5.37
CA GLU A 137 -4.20 -8.81 -4.87
C GLU A 137 -3.47 -10.06 -4.33
N TRP A 138 -4.17 -10.96 -3.62
CA TRP A 138 -3.58 -12.22 -3.18
C TRP A 138 -3.04 -13.04 -4.36
N LYS A 139 -3.82 -13.15 -5.43
CA LYS A 139 -3.43 -13.88 -6.66
C LYS A 139 -2.19 -13.25 -7.29
N PHE A 140 -2.16 -11.93 -7.44
CA PHE A 140 -1.02 -11.24 -8.04
C PHE A 140 0.22 -11.29 -7.14
N ALA A 141 0.10 -11.14 -5.84
CA ALA A 141 1.21 -11.33 -4.91
C ALA A 141 1.81 -12.74 -5.02
N TYR A 142 0.94 -13.77 -5.13
CA TYR A 142 1.35 -15.16 -5.30
C TYR A 142 2.07 -15.42 -6.61
N PHE A 143 1.54 -14.93 -7.75
CA PHE A 143 2.10 -15.24 -9.06
C PHE A 143 3.31 -14.38 -9.41
N LEU A 144 3.33 -13.11 -9.04
CA LEU A 144 4.39 -12.17 -9.39
C LEU A 144 5.77 -12.67 -8.96
N GLN A 145 5.91 -13.13 -7.73
CA GLN A 145 7.19 -13.61 -7.20
C GLN A 145 7.68 -14.87 -7.96
N LYS A 146 6.77 -15.76 -8.35
CA LYS A 146 7.13 -16.94 -9.15
C LYS A 146 7.66 -16.56 -10.53
N VAL A 147 7.04 -15.57 -11.16
CA VAL A 147 7.43 -15.11 -12.52
C VAL A 147 8.79 -14.43 -12.49
N ILE A 148 9.01 -13.49 -11.57
CA ILE A 148 10.27 -12.73 -11.53
C ILE A 148 11.46 -13.62 -11.13
N HIS A 149 11.24 -14.60 -10.25
CA HIS A 149 12.29 -15.55 -9.85
C HIS A 149 12.39 -16.79 -10.75
N ARG A 150 11.43 -16.97 -11.69
CA ARG A 150 11.34 -18.18 -12.54
C ARG A 150 11.37 -19.48 -11.72
N ASP A 151 10.75 -19.45 -10.54
CA ASP A 151 10.72 -20.59 -9.61
C ASP A 151 9.31 -20.74 -9.03
N PRO A 152 8.62 -21.88 -9.29
CA PRO A 152 7.26 -22.11 -8.83
C PRO A 152 7.14 -22.30 -7.31
N ARG A 153 8.27 -22.49 -6.59
CA ARG A 153 8.30 -22.66 -5.14
C ARG A 153 8.23 -21.34 -4.37
N ARG A 154 8.52 -20.20 -5.06
CA ARG A 154 8.52 -18.87 -4.46
C ARG A 154 7.13 -18.45 -4.03
N MET A 155 7.03 -17.62 -2.98
CA MET A 155 5.80 -17.07 -2.42
C MET A 155 4.71 -18.13 -2.22
N ASN A 156 4.75 -18.85 -1.11
CA ASN A 156 3.71 -19.82 -0.80
C ASN A 156 2.41 -19.16 -0.33
N GLY A 157 1.31 -19.93 -0.30
CA GLY A 157 -0.01 -19.39 0.06
C GLY A 157 -0.09 -18.83 1.48
N TYR A 158 0.69 -19.36 2.42
CA TYR A 158 0.73 -18.85 3.80
C TYR A 158 1.46 -17.52 3.90
N ASP A 159 2.49 -17.27 3.08
CA ASP A 159 3.18 -15.96 3.05
C ASP A 159 2.23 -14.88 2.54
N VAL A 160 1.43 -15.20 1.50
CA VAL A 160 0.39 -14.29 1.02
C VAL A 160 -0.65 -14.04 2.11
N MET A 161 -1.14 -15.09 2.79
CA MET A 161 -2.10 -14.95 3.89
C MET A 161 -1.52 -14.17 5.06
N LYS A 162 -0.23 -14.33 5.37
CA LYS A 162 0.47 -13.56 6.40
C LYS A 162 0.43 -12.06 6.09
N MET A 163 0.75 -11.66 4.85
CA MET A 163 0.68 -10.25 4.43
C MET A 163 -0.76 -9.72 4.44
N ALA A 164 -1.65 -10.42 3.75
CA ALA A 164 -2.98 -9.92 3.41
C ALA A 164 -4.00 -10.01 4.56
N ALA A 165 -3.86 -10.97 5.46
CA ALA A 165 -4.76 -11.12 6.60
C ALA A 165 -4.11 -10.74 7.92
N TYR A 166 -3.03 -11.41 8.33
CA TYR A 166 -2.49 -11.24 9.68
C TYR A 166 -1.76 -9.91 9.85
N ASN A 167 -0.91 -9.53 8.92
CA ASN A 167 -0.18 -8.26 9.00
C ASN A 167 -1.10 -7.07 8.76
N ASN A 168 -2.06 -7.15 7.82
CA ASN A 168 -3.06 -6.12 7.62
C ASN A 168 -3.91 -5.92 8.87
N ALA A 169 -4.35 -7.01 9.52
CA ALA A 169 -5.08 -6.94 10.78
C ALA A 169 -4.24 -6.35 11.92
N ALA A 170 -2.95 -6.70 12.00
CA ALA A 170 -2.05 -6.15 13.01
C ALA A 170 -1.81 -4.63 12.80
N LEU A 171 -1.64 -4.19 11.55
CA LEU A 171 -1.53 -2.77 11.20
C LEU A 171 -2.82 -2.02 11.57
N ALA A 172 -3.99 -2.54 11.18
CA ALA A 172 -5.28 -1.94 11.50
C ALA A 172 -5.52 -1.92 13.02
N GLY A 173 -5.21 -3.01 13.72
CA GLY A 173 -5.30 -3.09 15.19
C GLY A 173 -4.42 -2.06 15.89
N GLN A 174 -3.20 -1.81 15.39
CA GLN A 174 -2.32 -0.75 15.87
C GLN A 174 -2.88 0.64 15.58
N ALA A 175 -3.36 0.87 14.36
CA ALA A 175 -3.86 2.17 13.92
C ALA A 175 -5.13 2.59 14.67
N PHE A 176 -6.05 1.66 14.89
CA PHE A 176 -7.36 1.91 15.51
C PHE A 176 -7.42 1.60 17.01
N GLY A 177 -6.31 1.16 17.61
CA GLY A 177 -6.24 0.91 19.06
C GLY A 177 -6.84 -0.42 19.54
N TYR A 178 -7.17 -1.35 18.65
CA TYR A 178 -7.70 -2.67 19.00
C TYR A 178 -6.61 -3.72 19.29
N GLY A 179 -5.33 -3.35 19.11
CA GLY A 179 -4.19 -4.25 19.33
C GLY A 179 -4.28 -5.52 18.48
N ASN A 180 -4.12 -6.68 19.14
CA ASN A 180 -4.14 -7.97 18.45
C ASN A 180 -5.54 -8.60 18.31
N LYS A 181 -6.61 -7.87 18.63
CA LYS A 181 -8.01 -8.35 18.52
C LYS A 181 -8.58 -8.14 17.13
N PHE A 182 -8.06 -7.16 16.36
CA PHE A 182 -8.53 -6.89 15.00
C PHE A 182 -8.31 -8.11 14.08
N GLY A 183 -9.28 -8.38 13.20
CA GLY A 183 -9.24 -9.54 12.29
C GLY A 183 -9.45 -10.90 12.95
N LYS A 184 -9.99 -10.95 14.17
CA LYS A 184 -10.27 -12.19 14.92
C LYS A 184 -11.71 -12.22 15.42
N ILE A 185 -12.27 -13.42 15.52
CA ILE A 185 -13.58 -13.66 16.13
C ILE A 185 -13.34 -14.04 17.59
N VAL A 186 -13.15 -13.04 18.43
CA VAL A 186 -12.93 -13.18 19.88
C VAL A 186 -13.71 -12.12 20.65
N PRO A 187 -13.99 -12.30 21.95
CA PRO A 187 -14.66 -11.28 22.76
C PRO A 187 -13.92 -9.92 22.72
N ASP A 188 -14.68 -8.84 22.66
CA ASP A 188 -14.24 -7.44 22.55
C ASP A 188 -13.42 -7.12 21.28
N ALA A 189 -13.45 -7.94 20.26
CA ALA A 189 -12.97 -7.60 18.93
C ALA A 189 -14.03 -6.77 18.19
N PRO A 190 -13.63 -5.84 17.31
CA PRO A 190 -14.59 -5.21 16.40
C PRO A 190 -15.26 -6.26 15.52
N ALA A 191 -16.55 -6.15 15.33
CA ALA A 191 -17.33 -7.07 14.51
C ALA A 191 -17.24 -6.66 13.02
N ASP A 192 -16.04 -6.81 12.45
CA ASP A 192 -15.74 -6.60 11.03
C ASP A 192 -15.70 -7.96 10.35
N LEU A 193 -16.73 -8.29 9.60
CA LEU A 193 -16.97 -9.62 9.05
C LEU A 193 -17.42 -9.52 7.59
N ILE A 194 -17.07 -10.54 6.81
CA ILE A 194 -17.67 -10.79 5.49
C ILE A 194 -18.27 -12.19 5.47
N MET A 195 -19.33 -12.37 4.72
CA MET A 195 -19.88 -13.68 4.40
C MET A 195 -19.56 -14.02 2.95
N VAL A 196 -19.02 -15.22 2.74
CA VAL A 196 -18.55 -15.69 1.44
C VAL A 196 -19.35 -16.93 1.05
N ASP A 197 -20.08 -16.82 -0.05
CA ASP A 197 -20.84 -17.91 -0.65
C ASP A 197 -19.89 -18.77 -1.49
N PHE A 198 -19.18 -19.68 -0.82
CA PHE A 198 -18.20 -20.57 -1.43
C PHE A 198 -18.50 -22.02 -1.11
N GLN A 199 -18.64 -22.84 -2.15
CA GLN A 199 -18.84 -24.27 -2.02
C GLN A 199 -17.54 -24.99 -2.42
N PRO A 200 -16.76 -25.51 -1.46
CA PRO A 200 -15.53 -26.23 -1.77
C PRO A 200 -15.82 -27.60 -2.41
N PHE A 201 -15.00 -28.02 -3.35
CA PHE A 201 -15.07 -29.36 -3.96
C PHE A 201 -14.19 -30.38 -3.24
N THR A 202 -13.42 -29.95 -2.25
CA THR A 202 -12.54 -30.80 -1.44
C THR A 202 -12.73 -30.44 0.01
N ASP A 203 -12.07 -31.14 0.94
CA ASP A 203 -12.03 -30.75 2.34
C ASP A 203 -11.58 -29.29 2.47
N PHE A 204 -12.26 -28.54 3.32
CA PHE A 204 -11.97 -27.17 3.62
C PHE A 204 -11.45 -27.05 5.04
N ASN A 205 -10.16 -26.75 5.21
CA ASN A 205 -9.50 -26.72 6.51
C ASN A 205 -8.34 -25.72 6.53
N ALA A 206 -7.77 -25.49 7.70
CA ALA A 206 -6.66 -24.56 7.87
C ALA A 206 -5.44 -24.92 7.00
N GLY A 207 -5.22 -26.19 6.69
CA GLY A 207 -4.08 -26.66 5.89
C GLY A 207 -4.18 -26.32 4.41
N ASN A 208 -5.36 -25.97 3.88
CA ASN A 208 -5.55 -25.64 2.47
C ASN A 208 -6.22 -24.28 2.22
N LEU A 209 -6.63 -23.58 3.28
CA LEU A 209 -7.34 -22.29 3.19
C LEU A 209 -6.66 -21.27 2.26
N PRO A 210 -5.34 -21.02 2.33
CA PRO A 210 -4.72 -20.02 1.46
C PRO A 210 -4.91 -20.33 -0.02
N TRP A 211 -4.81 -21.59 -0.41
CA TRP A 211 -4.99 -22.01 -1.82
C TRP A 211 -6.45 -22.03 -2.24
N GLN A 212 -7.38 -22.34 -1.34
CA GLN A 212 -8.82 -22.21 -1.62
C GLN A 212 -9.15 -20.74 -1.91
N ILE A 213 -8.58 -19.79 -1.17
CA ILE A 213 -8.73 -18.36 -1.43
C ILE A 213 -8.08 -17.98 -2.77
N ILE A 214 -6.80 -18.30 -2.97
CA ILE A 214 -6.04 -17.88 -4.15
C ILE A 214 -6.66 -18.41 -5.44
N PHE A 215 -7.10 -19.67 -5.46
CA PHE A 215 -7.59 -20.33 -6.68
C PHE A 215 -9.10 -20.38 -6.82
N GLY A 216 -9.84 -20.30 -5.72
CA GLY A 216 -11.29 -20.54 -5.71
C GLY A 216 -12.15 -19.31 -5.43
N TRP A 217 -11.64 -18.28 -4.76
CA TRP A 217 -12.46 -17.15 -4.35
C TRP A 217 -12.42 -15.98 -5.33
N SER A 218 -13.56 -15.28 -5.41
CA SER A 218 -13.70 -13.99 -6.09
C SER A 218 -14.60 -13.07 -5.27
N GLU A 219 -14.49 -11.76 -5.50
CA GLU A 219 -15.28 -10.72 -4.82
C GLU A 219 -16.78 -10.89 -4.98
N SER A 220 -17.21 -11.46 -6.11
CA SER A 220 -18.64 -11.76 -6.38
C SER A 220 -19.25 -12.78 -5.43
N MET A 221 -18.44 -13.54 -4.71
CA MET A 221 -18.89 -14.51 -3.69
C MET A 221 -19.23 -13.84 -2.36
N ILE A 222 -18.88 -12.57 -2.14
CA ILE A 222 -19.24 -11.85 -0.91
C ILE A 222 -20.72 -11.52 -0.96
N THR A 223 -21.48 -12.01 0.01
CA THR A 223 -22.90 -11.73 0.13
C THR A 223 -23.20 -10.62 1.13
N ASP A 224 -22.42 -10.54 2.20
CA ASP A 224 -22.64 -9.60 3.28
C ASP A 224 -21.31 -9.00 3.74
N THR A 225 -21.33 -7.72 4.09
CA THR A 225 -20.22 -7.00 4.71
C THR A 225 -20.69 -6.29 5.96
N ILE A 226 -20.04 -6.56 7.07
CA ILE A 226 -20.34 -5.99 8.38
C ILE A 226 -19.10 -5.21 8.85
N CYS A 227 -19.29 -3.99 9.32
CA CYS A 227 -18.26 -3.17 9.91
C CYS A 227 -18.76 -2.64 11.27
N ASP A 228 -18.00 -2.87 12.31
CA ASP A 228 -18.35 -2.52 13.69
C ASP A 228 -19.78 -2.97 14.08
N GLY A 229 -20.15 -4.19 13.67
CA GLY A 229 -21.46 -4.78 13.89
C GLY A 229 -22.61 -4.25 13.01
N LYS A 230 -22.34 -3.34 12.08
CA LYS A 230 -23.36 -2.77 11.18
C LYS A 230 -23.20 -3.36 9.78
N PHE A 231 -24.32 -3.78 9.19
CA PHE A 231 -24.32 -4.20 7.79
C PHE A 231 -24.07 -3.00 6.88
N LEU A 232 -23.01 -3.05 6.09
CA LEU A 232 -22.76 -2.13 4.97
C LEU A 232 -23.32 -2.69 3.66
N MET A 233 -23.32 -4.01 3.52
CA MET A 233 -23.94 -4.74 2.43
C MET A 233 -24.65 -5.97 3.00
N ARG A 234 -25.84 -6.30 2.51
CA ARG A 234 -26.61 -7.49 2.89
C ARG A 234 -27.24 -8.11 1.66
N ASN A 235 -27.07 -9.41 1.48
CA ASN A 235 -27.53 -10.12 0.28
C ASN A 235 -27.12 -9.42 -1.02
N ARG A 236 -25.87 -8.92 -1.11
CA ARG A 236 -25.31 -8.16 -2.24
C ARG A 236 -25.97 -6.81 -2.52
N VAL A 237 -26.72 -6.26 -1.56
CA VAL A 237 -27.33 -4.93 -1.66
C VAL A 237 -26.70 -4.01 -0.61
N LEU A 238 -26.20 -2.85 -1.03
CA LEU A 238 -25.66 -1.85 -0.10
C LEU A 238 -26.79 -1.30 0.78
N THR A 239 -26.52 -1.15 2.09
CA THR A 239 -27.51 -0.69 3.07
C THR A 239 -27.36 0.79 3.41
N THR A 240 -26.23 1.39 3.05
CA THR A 240 -25.91 2.78 3.42
C THR A 240 -25.81 3.72 2.21
N ILE A 241 -25.83 3.18 1.00
CA ILE A 241 -25.68 3.92 -0.26
C ILE A 241 -26.77 3.47 -1.22
N ASP A 242 -27.45 4.44 -1.85
CA ASP A 242 -28.29 4.19 -3.03
C ASP A 242 -27.40 4.20 -4.28
N GLU A 243 -27.02 3.00 -4.74
CA GLU A 243 -26.12 2.85 -5.89
C GLU A 243 -26.71 3.42 -7.18
N ALA A 244 -28.02 3.31 -7.36
CA ALA A 244 -28.70 3.82 -8.55
C ALA A 244 -28.65 5.36 -8.58
N ALA A 245 -28.92 6.01 -7.46
CA ALA A 245 -28.84 7.46 -7.33
C ALA A 245 -27.40 7.98 -7.51
N VAL A 246 -26.41 7.31 -6.91
CA VAL A 246 -24.99 7.67 -7.07
C VAL A 246 -24.55 7.51 -8.53
N THR A 247 -24.93 6.41 -9.19
CA THR A 247 -24.61 6.17 -10.60
C THR A 247 -25.25 7.24 -11.50
N ALA A 248 -26.52 7.56 -11.31
CA ALA A 248 -27.20 8.61 -12.07
C ALA A 248 -26.49 9.96 -11.91
N HIS A 249 -26.18 10.35 -10.68
CA HIS A 249 -25.46 11.60 -10.42
C HIS A 249 -24.03 11.59 -11.03
N SER A 250 -23.34 10.48 -10.96
CA SER A 250 -22.03 10.33 -11.60
C SER A 250 -22.09 10.56 -13.10
N LEU A 251 -23.12 10.01 -13.78
CA LEU A 251 -23.35 10.20 -15.22
C LEU A 251 -23.70 11.65 -15.58
N GLU A 252 -24.27 12.42 -14.68
CA GLU A 252 -24.51 13.87 -14.88
C GLU A 252 -23.21 14.69 -14.73
N VAL A 253 -22.32 14.28 -13.84
CA VAL A 253 -21.13 15.06 -13.48
C VAL A 253 -19.95 14.77 -14.42
N TYR A 254 -19.74 13.51 -14.82
CA TYR A 254 -18.53 13.11 -15.54
C TYR A 254 -18.26 13.89 -16.83
N PRO A 255 -19.25 14.33 -17.65
CA PRO A 255 -18.96 15.07 -18.88
C PRO A 255 -18.20 16.38 -18.64
N ARG A 256 -18.49 17.05 -17.52
CA ARG A 256 -17.80 18.30 -17.14
C ARG A 256 -16.34 18.03 -16.74
N VAL A 257 -16.09 16.91 -16.09
CA VAL A 257 -14.73 16.49 -15.71
C VAL A 257 -13.90 16.19 -16.96
N TRP A 258 -14.47 15.41 -17.88
CA TRP A 258 -13.80 15.06 -19.13
C TRP A 258 -13.56 16.27 -20.04
N ALA A 259 -14.52 17.20 -20.10
CA ALA A 259 -14.32 18.44 -20.86
C ALA A 259 -13.10 19.23 -20.35
N LYS A 260 -12.97 19.37 -19.01
CA LYS A 260 -11.78 20.02 -18.42
C LYS A 260 -10.48 19.26 -18.69
N TYR A 261 -10.53 17.94 -18.64
CA TYR A 261 -9.36 17.10 -18.94
C TYR A 261 -8.90 17.31 -20.39
N HIS A 262 -9.82 17.30 -21.36
CA HIS A 262 -9.48 17.55 -22.77
C HIS A 262 -8.94 18.96 -23.00
N GLU A 263 -9.56 19.99 -22.38
CA GLU A 263 -9.02 21.36 -22.45
C GLU A 263 -7.58 21.46 -21.91
N TYR A 264 -7.25 20.66 -20.90
CA TYR A 264 -5.89 20.61 -20.35
C TYR A 264 -4.92 19.93 -21.32
N CYS A 265 -5.28 18.77 -21.85
CA CYS A 265 -4.45 18.04 -22.81
C CYS A 265 -4.20 18.86 -24.08
N ASP A 266 -5.22 19.58 -24.59
CA ASP A 266 -5.10 20.41 -25.80
C ASP A 266 -4.18 21.64 -25.60
N LYS A 267 -3.92 22.06 -24.35
CA LYS A 267 -3.01 23.17 -24.03
C LYS A 267 -1.56 22.73 -23.85
N GLU A 268 -1.32 21.46 -23.55
CA GLU A 268 0.03 20.92 -23.33
C GLU A 268 0.59 20.13 -24.53
N GLY A 269 -0.22 19.82 -25.55
CA GLY A 269 0.17 19.21 -26.83
C GLY A 269 0.45 20.25 -27.90
#